data_118b736d193d0de2069e649f83b40911
#
_entry.id   118b736d193d0de2069e649f83b40911
#
_cell.length_a   1.000
_cell.length_b   1.000
_cell.length_c   1.000
_cell.angle_alpha   90.00
_cell.angle_beta   90.00
_cell.angle_gamma   90.00
#
_symmetry.space_group_name_H-M   'P 1'
#
loop_
_entity.id
_entity.type
_entity.pdbx_description
1 polymer ?
#
loop_
_entity_poly.entity_id
_entity_poly.type
_entity_poly.pdbx_seq_one_letter_code
_entity_poly.pdbx_strand_id
1 'polypeptide(L)'
;MYIPSSFLYDIIRSERIGVFCESNSQGHRAIVAKLPTSTIKAIALGAKVELYAFINSQKPHYLALCMKVFDNKSSPLHAVITQRWNNSNNLLDISFFDTKLNLVLFDETDIPIQGCKIKIVINSENKCFSDILEKTSLKSADNYAEASNFMDSVCSVLGFDYNINPDYSVMYFKFPVEIIDSNVIKIIHVNHQGATHYDLVQDIDGVRQERQIYQSLCLMNNSKTIISPFVTIGKKERELTDVLTITKDHKLIAVESKCLQVDSDAINKSYDRTATSIIKHCKKGLGQLEGVFKTLKRGEKVYDNNKILILNRDFLFYGIVLIDEYRHSESWSEIINLILMLRDTHGICLNVISLSEMMYIIKLCKSDTELFIKSLDYRYRTCIRTNTIDIQFKNSALSEF
;
A
#
# COMPACT_ATOMS: atom_id res chain seq x y z
N MET A 1 13.01 0.83 20.35
CA MET A 1 12.53 0.35 19.05
C MET A 1 13.73 -0.12 18.23
N TYR A 2 13.62 -1.21 17.49
CA TYR A 2 14.64 -1.65 16.53
C TYR A 2 14.67 -0.70 15.31
N ILE A 3 15.86 -0.34 14.87
CA ILE A 3 16.08 0.49 13.68
C ILE A 3 16.71 -0.41 12.63
N PRO A 4 16.07 -0.66 11.48
CA PRO A 4 16.64 -1.43 10.41
C PRO A 4 17.93 -0.81 9.87
N SER A 5 18.81 -1.65 9.29
CA SER A 5 19.98 -1.15 8.58
C SER A 5 19.59 -0.30 7.37
N SER A 6 20.49 0.55 6.92
CA SER A 6 20.26 1.34 5.69
C SER A 6 19.98 0.43 4.48
N PHE A 7 20.66 -0.71 4.39
CA PHE A 7 20.43 -1.69 3.35
C PHE A 7 18.99 -2.24 3.37
N LEU A 8 18.48 -2.69 4.53
CA LEU A 8 17.11 -3.17 4.63
C LEU A 8 16.09 -2.05 4.41
N TYR A 9 16.41 -0.84 4.87
CA TYR A 9 15.52 0.32 4.64
C TYR A 9 15.36 0.62 3.14
N ASP A 10 16.42 0.54 2.34
CA ASP A 10 16.34 0.72 0.89
C ASP A 10 15.49 -0.36 0.23
N ILE A 11 15.58 -1.61 0.70
CA ILE A 11 14.71 -2.70 0.25
C ILE A 11 13.24 -2.40 0.58
N ILE A 12 12.93 -2.03 1.82
CA ILE A 12 11.57 -1.69 2.27
C ILE A 12 10.97 -0.59 1.39
N ARG A 13 11.77 0.41 1.04
CA ARG A 13 11.34 1.51 0.15
C ARG A 13 11.04 1.06 -1.27
N SER A 14 11.70 0.02 -1.76
CA SER A 14 11.50 -0.50 -3.11
C SER A 14 10.27 -1.42 -3.24
N GLU A 15 9.74 -1.90 -2.12
CA GLU A 15 8.59 -2.82 -2.11
C GLU A 15 7.29 -2.09 -1.76
N ARG A 16 6.15 -2.61 -2.25
CA ARG A 16 4.81 -2.13 -1.86
C ARG A 16 4.40 -2.65 -0.50
N ILE A 17 4.49 -3.95 -0.35
CA ILE A 17 4.25 -4.70 0.89
C ILE A 17 5.29 -5.82 0.98
N GLY A 18 5.56 -6.30 2.17
CA GLY A 18 6.48 -7.42 2.36
C GLY A 18 6.82 -7.66 3.82
N VAL A 19 7.46 -8.79 4.07
CA VAL A 19 7.98 -9.15 5.38
C VAL A 19 9.45 -9.58 5.25
N PHE A 20 10.29 -9.05 6.09
CA PHE A 20 11.74 -9.18 6.06
C PHE A 20 12.23 -9.64 7.42
N CYS A 21 13.38 -10.30 7.47
CA CYS A 21 14.10 -10.56 8.70
C CYS A 21 15.46 -9.89 8.66
N GLU A 22 15.94 -9.49 9.81
CA GLU A 22 17.26 -8.90 9.96
C GLU A 22 17.86 -9.25 11.31
N SER A 23 19.15 -9.56 11.32
CA SER A 23 19.99 -9.63 12.51
C SER A 23 21.11 -8.60 12.42
N ASN A 24 21.34 -7.83 13.47
CA ASN A 24 22.42 -6.86 13.49
C ASN A 24 23.70 -7.45 14.15
N SER A 25 24.82 -6.73 14.03
CA SER A 25 26.11 -7.12 14.58
C SER A 25 26.13 -7.29 16.12
N GLN A 26 25.12 -6.77 16.82
CA GLN A 26 24.96 -6.90 18.27
C GLN A 26 24.09 -8.12 18.64
N GLY A 27 23.69 -8.93 17.67
CA GLY A 27 22.81 -10.10 17.88
C GLY A 27 21.33 -9.77 18.09
N HIS A 28 20.91 -8.49 17.93
CA HIS A 28 19.50 -8.17 17.95
C HIS A 28 18.84 -8.62 16.65
N ARG A 29 17.67 -9.24 16.77
CA ARG A 29 16.89 -9.76 15.66
C ARG A 29 15.57 -9.05 15.56
N ALA A 30 15.13 -8.86 14.33
CA ALA A 30 13.85 -8.25 14.05
C ALA A 30 13.17 -8.90 12.83
N ILE A 31 11.85 -9.00 12.92
CA ILE A 31 10.98 -9.09 11.75
C ILE A 31 10.57 -7.66 11.42
N VAL A 32 10.71 -7.30 10.18
CA VAL A 32 10.29 -5.99 9.67
C VAL A 32 9.23 -6.23 8.60
N ALA A 33 8.08 -5.59 8.73
CA ALA A 33 7.03 -5.73 7.73
C ALA A 33 6.57 -4.37 7.24
N LYS A 34 6.32 -4.27 5.94
CA LYS A 34 5.66 -3.15 5.32
C LYS A 34 4.25 -3.56 4.95
N LEU A 35 3.27 -2.90 5.52
CA LEU A 35 1.85 -3.26 5.44
C LEU A 35 1.00 -2.01 5.20
N PRO A 36 -0.23 -2.16 4.68
CA PRO A 36 -1.20 -1.08 4.69
C PRO A 36 -1.43 -0.54 6.10
N THR A 37 -1.58 0.75 6.24
CA THR A 37 -1.81 1.38 7.55
C THR A 37 -3.08 0.85 8.23
N SER A 38 -4.12 0.53 7.46
CA SER A 38 -5.34 -0.12 7.96
C SER A 38 -5.05 -1.48 8.62
N THR A 39 -4.20 -2.29 8.01
CA THR A 39 -3.75 -3.58 8.55
C THR A 39 -2.90 -3.40 9.81
N ILE A 40 -2.00 -2.40 9.84
CA ILE A 40 -1.21 -2.11 11.04
C ILE A 40 -2.12 -1.66 12.18
N LYS A 41 -3.13 -0.82 11.90
CA LYS A 41 -4.15 -0.45 12.89
C LYS A 41 -4.91 -1.67 13.42
N ALA A 42 -5.26 -2.62 12.56
CA ALA A 42 -5.89 -3.87 12.98
C ALA A 42 -4.98 -4.67 13.93
N ILE A 43 -3.66 -4.74 13.67
CA ILE A 43 -2.71 -5.37 14.60
C ILE A 43 -2.68 -4.63 15.96
N ALA A 44 -2.67 -3.30 15.94
CA ALA A 44 -2.73 -2.48 17.16
C ALA A 44 -4.03 -2.70 17.97
N LEU A 45 -5.13 -3.04 17.29
CA LEU A 45 -6.42 -3.39 17.87
C LEU A 45 -6.54 -4.89 18.25
N GLY A 46 -5.46 -5.68 18.09
CA GLY A 46 -5.40 -7.07 18.53
C GLY A 46 -5.67 -8.11 17.43
N ALA A 47 -5.61 -7.75 16.16
CA ALA A 47 -5.71 -8.72 15.07
C ALA A 47 -4.62 -9.80 15.21
N LYS A 48 -5.00 -11.05 15.00
CA LYS A 48 -4.08 -12.19 15.02
C LYS A 48 -3.07 -12.08 13.88
N VAL A 49 -1.83 -12.47 14.15
CA VAL A 49 -0.73 -12.52 13.18
C VAL A 49 -0.16 -13.93 13.14
N GLU A 50 0.13 -14.42 11.94
CA GLU A 50 0.86 -15.67 11.71
C GLU A 50 2.00 -15.41 10.73
N LEU A 51 3.13 -16.05 10.95
CA LEU A 51 4.26 -16.04 10.01
C LEU A 51 4.30 -17.39 9.28
N TYR A 52 4.56 -17.34 7.97
CA TYR A 52 4.80 -18.52 7.15
C TYR A 52 6.17 -18.42 6.53
N ALA A 53 6.90 -19.54 6.52
CA ALA A 53 8.11 -19.71 5.75
C ALA A 53 7.84 -20.74 4.65
N PHE A 54 8.22 -20.42 3.42
CA PHE A 54 8.11 -21.28 2.26
C PHE A 54 9.51 -21.60 1.75
N ILE A 55 9.79 -22.85 1.52
CA ILE A 55 11.08 -23.31 1.01
C ILE A 55 10.86 -24.10 -0.27
N ASN A 56 11.62 -23.79 -1.32
CA ASN A 56 11.72 -24.70 -2.45
C ASN A 56 12.45 -25.98 -2.02
N SER A 57 11.77 -27.14 -2.07
CA SER A 57 12.37 -28.41 -1.67
C SER A 57 13.38 -28.95 -2.69
N GLN A 58 13.34 -28.45 -3.93
CA GLN A 58 14.33 -28.72 -4.97
C GLN A 58 15.46 -27.69 -4.90
N LYS A 59 16.66 -28.04 -5.37
CA LYS A 59 17.76 -27.06 -5.46
C LYS A 59 17.56 -26.12 -6.64
N PRO A 60 17.85 -24.83 -6.48
CA PRO A 60 18.29 -24.13 -5.29
C PRO A 60 17.16 -23.95 -4.23
N HIS A 61 17.52 -24.02 -2.95
CA HIS A 61 16.56 -23.88 -1.85
C HIS A 61 16.25 -22.39 -1.59
N TYR A 62 15.32 -21.83 -2.34
CA TYR A 62 14.84 -20.46 -2.14
C TYR A 62 13.95 -20.38 -0.92
N LEU A 63 14.00 -19.24 -0.24
CA LEU A 63 13.15 -18.90 0.89
C LEU A 63 12.19 -17.76 0.51
N ALA A 64 10.91 -17.94 0.83
CA ALA A 64 9.95 -16.85 0.88
C ALA A 64 9.31 -16.76 2.26
N LEU A 65 8.97 -15.55 2.68
CA LEU A 65 8.26 -15.27 3.92
C LEU A 65 6.88 -14.70 3.62
N CYS A 66 5.91 -15.04 4.45
CA CYS A 66 4.59 -14.43 4.43
C CYS A 66 4.16 -14.09 5.85
N MET A 67 3.75 -12.85 6.05
CA MET A 67 3.00 -12.45 7.24
C MET A 67 1.52 -12.42 6.90
N LYS A 68 0.76 -13.29 7.56
CA LYS A 68 -0.69 -13.32 7.46
C LYS A 68 -1.28 -12.57 8.63
N VAL A 69 -2.02 -11.51 8.33
CA VAL A 69 -2.70 -10.68 9.32
C VAL A 69 -4.20 -10.87 9.16
N PHE A 70 -4.87 -11.22 10.26
CA PHE A 70 -6.32 -11.39 10.30
C PHE A 70 -7.01 -10.04 10.53
N ASP A 71 -6.69 -9.06 9.70
CA ASP A 71 -7.35 -7.75 9.64
C ASP A 71 -8.78 -7.84 9.09
N ASN A 72 -9.07 -8.91 8.37
CA ASN A 72 -10.41 -9.36 8.03
C ASN A 72 -10.49 -10.88 8.22
N LYS A 73 -11.49 -11.36 8.97
CA LYS A 73 -11.61 -12.78 9.33
C LYS A 73 -11.79 -13.69 8.13
N SER A 74 -12.53 -13.25 7.11
CA SER A 74 -12.83 -14.06 5.92
C SER A 74 -11.81 -13.88 4.79
N SER A 75 -11.03 -12.81 4.80
CA SER A 75 -10.00 -12.53 3.80
C SER A 75 -8.82 -11.80 4.45
N PRO A 76 -7.99 -12.52 5.21
CA PRO A 76 -6.82 -11.94 5.86
C PRO A 76 -5.80 -11.44 4.84
N LEU A 77 -5.07 -10.38 5.18
CA LEU A 77 -3.96 -9.92 4.36
C LEU A 77 -2.81 -10.93 4.38
N HIS A 78 -2.21 -11.18 3.21
CA HIS A 78 -0.97 -11.95 3.06
C HIS A 78 0.12 -11.05 2.50
N ALA A 79 1.07 -10.65 3.33
CA ALA A 79 2.27 -9.95 2.90
C ALA A 79 3.37 -10.96 2.58
N VAL A 80 3.57 -11.25 1.31
CA VAL A 80 4.49 -12.29 0.83
C VAL A 80 5.70 -11.65 0.17
N ILE A 81 6.89 -12.19 0.43
CA ILE A 81 8.11 -11.79 -0.27
C ILE A 81 9.05 -12.98 -0.45
N THR A 82 9.64 -13.12 -1.62
CA THR A 82 10.76 -14.03 -1.87
C THR A 82 12.06 -13.31 -1.57
N GLN A 83 12.93 -13.93 -0.79
CA GLN A 83 14.24 -13.38 -0.51
C GLN A 83 15.11 -13.39 -1.77
N ARG A 84 15.52 -12.21 -2.22
CA ARG A 84 16.34 -11.99 -3.42
C ARG A 84 17.60 -11.15 -3.17
N TRP A 85 17.85 -10.83 -1.91
CA TRP A 85 18.99 -10.00 -1.52
C TRP A 85 20.07 -10.88 -0.92
N ASN A 86 21.25 -10.84 -1.50
CA ASN A 86 22.39 -11.65 -1.08
C ASN A 86 23.09 -11.01 0.14
N ASN A 87 22.41 -10.99 1.28
CA ASN A 87 22.95 -10.51 2.54
C ASN A 87 22.64 -11.53 3.65
N SER A 88 23.68 -12.13 4.24
CA SER A 88 23.54 -13.13 5.30
C SER A 88 22.75 -12.63 6.51
N ASN A 89 22.80 -11.34 6.81
CA ASN A 89 22.08 -10.73 7.93
C ASN A 89 20.57 -10.67 7.73
N ASN A 90 20.09 -10.88 6.50
CA ASN A 90 18.68 -10.81 6.13
C ASN A 90 18.05 -12.19 5.87
N LEU A 91 18.75 -13.28 6.22
CA LEU A 91 18.22 -14.62 6.13
C LEU A 91 17.58 -15.05 7.44
N LEU A 92 16.44 -15.71 7.34
CA LEU A 92 15.79 -16.36 8.47
C LEU A 92 16.64 -17.56 8.91
N ASP A 93 17.02 -17.62 10.16
CA ASP A 93 17.72 -18.73 10.77
C ASP A 93 17.01 -19.22 12.05
N ILE A 94 17.52 -20.31 12.65
CA ILE A 94 16.91 -20.92 13.84
C ILE A 94 16.85 -19.96 15.04
N SER A 95 17.73 -18.97 15.09
CA SER A 95 17.80 -18.02 16.19
C SER A 95 16.65 -17.01 16.24
N PHE A 96 15.83 -16.96 15.20
CA PHE A 96 14.58 -16.16 15.19
C PHE A 96 13.42 -16.84 15.94
N PHE A 97 13.57 -18.11 16.32
CA PHE A 97 12.48 -18.88 16.91
C PHE A 97 12.67 -19.04 18.43
N ASP A 98 11.53 -19.16 19.13
CA ASP A 98 11.44 -19.31 20.59
C ASP A 98 12.20 -18.25 21.41
N THR A 99 12.57 -17.15 20.78
CA THR A 99 13.22 -15.99 21.41
C THR A 99 12.33 -14.76 21.31
N LYS A 100 12.61 -13.75 22.15
CA LYS A 100 11.95 -12.44 22.04
C LYS A 100 12.59 -11.65 20.91
N LEU A 101 11.77 -11.29 19.92
CA LEU A 101 12.15 -10.51 18.75
C LEU A 101 11.50 -9.14 18.76
N ASN A 102 12.07 -8.26 17.95
CA ASN A 102 11.36 -7.02 17.57
C ASN A 102 10.53 -7.29 16.30
N LEU A 103 9.32 -6.78 16.28
CA LEU A 103 8.54 -6.58 15.05
C LEU A 103 8.40 -5.08 14.82
N VAL A 104 8.80 -4.62 13.65
CA VAL A 104 8.65 -3.22 13.25
C VAL A 104 7.77 -3.14 12.02
N LEU A 105 6.71 -2.34 12.12
CA LEU A 105 5.70 -2.21 11.07
C LEU A 105 5.84 -0.84 10.41
N PHE A 106 6.09 -0.86 9.11
CA PHE A 106 6.19 0.30 8.22
C PHE A 106 4.89 0.45 7.43
N ASP A 107 4.43 1.67 7.29
CA ASP A 107 3.29 2.01 6.44
C ASP A 107 3.68 2.18 4.96
N GLU A 108 2.72 2.56 4.13
CA GLU A 108 2.90 2.80 2.69
C GLU A 108 3.85 3.97 2.40
N THR A 109 4.04 4.87 3.37
CA THR A 109 4.94 6.03 3.26
C THR A 109 6.37 5.74 3.72
N ASP A 110 6.69 4.47 4.00
CA ASP A 110 7.98 3.99 4.51
C ASP A 110 8.32 4.52 5.92
N ILE A 111 7.31 4.84 6.71
CA ILE A 111 7.48 5.31 8.07
C ILE A 111 7.18 4.16 9.04
N PRO A 112 8.05 3.90 10.04
CA PRO A 112 7.75 2.94 11.07
C PRO A 112 6.71 3.52 12.02
N ILE A 113 5.51 2.91 12.05
CA ILE A 113 4.38 3.43 12.84
C ILE A 113 4.01 2.58 14.04
N GLN A 114 4.52 1.35 14.10
CA GLN A 114 4.32 0.47 15.25
C GLN A 114 5.55 -0.40 15.50
N GLY A 115 5.93 -0.55 16.76
CA GLY A 115 6.94 -1.49 17.23
C GLY A 115 6.35 -2.47 18.22
N CYS A 116 6.62 -3.76 18.06
CA CYS A 116 6.15 -4.81 18.96
C CYS A 116 7.32 -5.64 19.47
N LYS A 117 7.16 -6.22 20.66
CA LYS A 117 7.93 -7.39 21.09
C LYS A 117 7.10 -8.62 20.78
N ILE A 118 7.68 -9.55 20.06
CA ILE A 118 7.00 -10.78 19.63
C ILE A 118 7.81 -12.02 19.98
N LYS A 119 7.15 -13.15 19.97
CA LYS A 119 7.76 -14.48 19.97
C LYS A 119 7.16 -15.28 18.82
N ILE A 120 8.01 -15.90 17.99
CA ILE A 120 7.63 -16.87 16.97
C ILE A 120 7.71 -18.25 17.62
N VAL A 121 6.56 -18.94 17.65
CA VAL A 121 6.46 -20.19 18.43
C VAL A 121 6.69 -21.40 17.52
N ILE A 122 7.66 -22.25 17.90
CA ILE A 122 7.81 -23.60 17.33
C ILE A 122 6.87 -24.55 18.08
N ASN A 123 6.05 -25.27 17.34
CA ASN A 123 5.16 -26.31 17.87
C ASN A 123 5.45 -27.67 17.20
N SER A 124 4.68 -28.70 17.54
CA SER A 124 4.86 -30.05 16.99
C SER A 124 4.70 -30.11 15.46
N GLU A 125 3.89 -29.22 14.87
CA GLU A 125 3.58 -29.21 13.42
C GLU A 125 4.74 -28.64 12.59
N ASN A 126 5.54 -27.75 13.17
CA ASN A 126 6.62 -27.07 12.46
C ASN A 126 8.04 -27.39 12.99
N LYS A 127 8.16 -28.35 13.90
CA LYS A 127 9.44 -28.76 14.49
C LYS A 127 10.49 -29.19 13.46
N CYS A 128 10.07 -29.88 12.38
CA CYS A 128 11.00 -30.30 11.32
C CYS A 128 11.61 -29.14 10.53
N PHE A 129 11.08 -27.92 10.66
CA PHE A 129 11.66 -26.74 10.05
C PHE A 129 13.06 -26.42 10.58
N SER A 130 13.31 -26.62 11.89
CA SER A 130 14.64 -26.45 12.50
C SER A 130 15.66 -27.41 11.87
N ASP A 131 15.26 -28.67 11.69
CA ASP A 131 16.14 -29.68 11.06
C ASP A 131 16.46 -29.33 9.60
N ILE A 132 15.51 -28.70 8.89
CA ILE A 132 15.73 -28.26 7.51
C ILE A 132 16.68 -27.08 7.49
N LEU A 133 16.49 -26.07 8.35
CA LEU A 133 17.38 -24.90 8.42
C LEU A 133 18.83 -25.29 8.74
N GLU A 134 19.03 -26.29 9.62
CA GLU A 134 20.38 -26.76 9.97
C GLU A 134 21.05 -27.55 8.82
N LYS A 135 20.26 -28.30 8.04
CA LYS A 135 20.76 -29.19 6.99
C LYS A 135 20.81 -28.55 5.60
N THR A 136 20.10 -27.45 5.42
CA THR A 136 19.85 -26.85 4.10
C THR A 136 20.47 -25.48 4.02
N SER A 137 21.38 -25.27 3.08
CA SER A 137 21.84 -23.91 2.76
C SER A 137 20.76 -23.17 2.00
N LEU A 138 20.01 -22.33 2.69
CA LEU A 138 19.04 -21.44 2.07
C LEU A 138 19.74 -20.40 1.20
N LYS A 139 19.19 -20.11 0.04
CA LYS A 139 19.69 -19.09 -0.88
C LYS A 139 18.63 -18.01 -1.13
N SER A 140 19.09 -16.80 -1.31
CA SER A 140 18.30 -15.78 -2.00
C SER A 140 18.25 -16.08 -3.49
N ALA A 141 17.16 -15.71 -4.16
CA ALA A 141 17.08 -15.80 -5.62
C ALA A 141 18.13 -14.88 -6.27
N ASP A 142 18.84 -15.39 -7.27
CA ASP A 142 19.96 -14.66 -7.90
C ASP A 142 19.48 -13.48 -8.76
N ASN A 143 18.22 -13.52 -9.20
CA ASN A 143 17.63 -12.48 -10.02
C ASN A 143 16.12 -12.35 -9.78
N TYR A 144 15.54 -11.25 -10.31
CA TYR A 144 14.13 -10.95 -10.15
C TYR A 144 13.20 -12.01 -10.79
N ALA A 145 13.58 -12.58 -11.93
CA ALA A 145 12.74 -13.55 -12.63
C ALA A 145 12.59 -14.85 -11.81
N GLU A 146 13.67 -15.37 -11.24
CA GLU A 146 13.63 -16.52 -10.35
C GLU A 146 12.81 -16.24 -9.08
N ALA A 147 13.01 -15.07 -8.46
CA ALA A 147 12.24 -14.65 -7.32
C ALA A 147 10.74 -14.57 -7.65
N SER A 148 10.38 -14.04 -8.82
CA SER A 148 8.98 -13.93 -9.27
C SER A 148 8.37 -15.30 -9.53
N ASN A 149 9.07 -16.18 -10.23
CA ASN A 149 8.58 -17.53 -10.52
C ASN A 149 8.35 -18.35 -9.25
N PHE A 150 9.26 -18.24 -8.28
CA PHE A 150 9.07 -18.89 -6.99
C PHE A 150 7.91 -18.26 -6.21
N MET A 151 7.75 -16.92 -6.26
CA MET A 151 6.63 -16.21 -5.65
C MET A 151 5.29 -16.69 -6.21
N ASP A 152 5.16 -16.86 -7.53
CA ASP A 152 3.93 -17.33 -8.16
C ASP A 152 3.54 -18.73 -7.62
N SER A 153 4.52 -19.63 -7.45
CA SER A 153 4.30 -20.94 -6.86
C SER A 153 3.90 -20.86 -5.37
N VAL A 154 4.49 -19.95 -4.61
CA VAL A 154 4.11 -19.70 -3.22
C VAL A 154 2.68 -19.15 -3.13
N CYS A 155 2.33 -18.19 -3.98
CA CYS A 155 0.99 -17.61 -4.05
C CYS A 155 -0.06 -18.66 -4.39
N SER A 156 0.25 -19.59 -5.30
CA SER A 156 -0.64 -20.70 -5.61
C SER A 156 -0.89 -21.61 -4.41
N VAL A 157 0.15 -21.92 -3.62
CA VAL A 157 -0.01 -22.69 -2.36
C VAL A 157 -0.87 -21.96 -1.34
N LEU A 158 -0.84 -20.62 -1.34
CA LEU A 158 -1.70 -19.79 -0.49
C LEU A 158 -3.15 -19.70 -0.99
N GLY A 159 -3.47 -20.30 -2.15
CA GLY A 159 -4.81 -20.33 -2.73
C GLY A 159 -5.13 -19.14 -3.64
N PHE A 160 -4.12 -18.39 -4.08
CA PHE A 160 -4.28 -17.39 -5.12
C PHE A 160 -4.24 -18.04 -6.51
N ASP A 161 -4.93 -17.44 -7.47
CA ASP A 161 -5.00 -17.94 -8.86
C ASP A 161 -3.73 -17.55 -9.63
N TYR A 162 -2.65 -18.29 -9.39
CA TYR A 162 -1.38 -18.19 -10.09
C TYR A 162 -1.01 -19.54 -10.71
N ASN A 163 -0.31 -19.49 -11.84
CA ASN A 163 0.20 -20.71 -12.47
C ASN A 163 1.33 -21.32 -11.63
N ILE A 164 1.16 -22.58 -11.25
CA ILE A 164 2.22 -23.35 -10.59
C ILE A 164 3.33 -23.61 -11.60
N ASN A 165 4.53 -23.11 -11.32
CA ASN A 165 5.70 -23.48 -12.08
C ASN A 165 6.18 -24.86 -11.61
N PRO A 166 6.22 -25.88 -12.50
CA PRO A 166 6.61 -27.26 -12.13
C PRO A 166 8.06 -27.38 -11.65
N ASP A 167 8.90 -26.38 -11.91
CA ASP A 167 10.30 -26.36 -11.46
C ASP A 167 10.44 -26.05 -9.96
N TYR A 168 9.34 -25.73 -9.28
CA TYR A 168 9.34 -25.45 -7.84
C TYR A 168 8.40 -26.38 -7.09
N SER A 169 8.96 -27.07 -6.09
CA SER A 169 8.20 -27.84 -5.11
C SER A 169 8.21 -27.11 -3.78
N VAL A 170 7.08 -26.51 -3.42
CA VAL A 170 6.97 -25.61 -2.27
C VAL A 170 6.59 -26.38 -1.01
N MET A 171 7.45 -26.38 -0.01
CA MET A 171 7.10 -26.74 1.37
C MET A 171 6.82 -25.48 2.16
N TYR A 172 5.83 -25.51 3.04
CA TYR A 172 5.55 -24.38 3.92
C TYR A 172 5.43 -24.79 5.38
N PHE A 173 5.77 -23.83 6.25
CA PHE A 173 5.71 -23.96 7.69
C PHE A 173 4.97 -22.75 8.25
N LYS A 174 4.05 -23.01 9.16
CA LYS A 174 3.22 -22.01 9.80
C LYS A 174 3.66 -21.82 11.25
N PHE A 175 3.87 -20.56 11.63
CA PHE A 175 4.29 -20.19 12.98
C PHE A 175 3.30 -19.21 13.59
N PRO A 176 2.68 -19.54 14.72
CA PRO A 176 1.97 -18.57 15.53
C PRO A 176 2.92 -17.46 15.98
N VAL A 177 2.44 -16.22 15.96
CA VAL A 177 3.18 -15.06 16.48
C VAL A 177 2.47 -14.55 17.72
N GLU A 178 3.15 -14.60 18.85
CA GLU A 178 2.69 -14.01 20.09
C GLU A 178 3.18 -12.57 20.19
N ILE A 179 2.26 -11.61 20.26
CA ILE A 179 2.58 -10.21 20.54
C ILE A 179 2.64 -10.04 22.06
N ILE A 180 3.85 -9.80 22.59
CA ILE A 180 4.12 -9.69 24.04
C ILE A 180 3.86 -8.26 24.49
N ASP A 181 4.29 -7.29 23.68
CA ASP A 181 4.19 -5.86 23.95
C ASP A 181 4.06 -5.11 22.63
N SER A 182 3.32 -4.02 22.63
CA SER A 182 3.03 -3.24 21.42
C SER A 182 3.03 -1.75 21.73
N ASN A 183 3.83 -1.00 21.01
CA ASN A 183 3.91 0.45 21.11
C ASN A 183 3.59 1.08 19.75
N VAL A 184 2.48 1.80 19.68
CA VAL A 184 2.15 2.65 18.54
C VAL A 184 2.98 3.92 18.62
N ILE A 185 3.65 4.26 17.53
CA ILE A 185 4.48 5.44 17.43
C ILE A 185 3.60 6.61 17.01
N LYS A 186 3.65 7.69 17.77
CA LYS A 186 3.05 8.97 17.33
C LYS A 186 3.92 9.55 16.22
N ILE A 187 3.31 9.77 15.06
CA ILE A 187 4.03 10.23 13.88
C ILE A 187 3.85 11.72 13.73
N ILE A 188 4.98 12.40 13.52
CA ILE A 188 5.03 13.82 13.22
C ILE A 188 5.51 13.97 11.78
N HIS A 189 4.65 14.48 10.93
CA HIS A 189 5.01 14.88 9.58
C HIS A 189 5.31 16.37 9.56
N VAL A 190 6.48 16.72 9.05
CA VAL A 190 6.91 18.11 8.92
C VAL A 190 7.05 18.46 7.45
N ASN A 191 6.41 19.52 7.01
CA ASN A 191 6.54 20.07 5.67
C ASN A 191 6.61 21.60 5.71
N HIS A 192 6.65 22.25 4.56
CA HIS A 192 6.71 23.73 4.45
C HIS A 192 5.50 24.46 5.04
N GLN A 193 4.43 23.78 5.36
CA GLN A 193 3.23 24.34 6.00
C GLN A 193 3.17 24.08 7.51
N GLY A 194 4.16 23.40 8.07
CA GLY A 194 4.26 23.10 9.49
C GLY A 194 4.35 21.63 9.81
N ALA A 195 4.07 21.28 11.05
CA ALA A 195 4.08 19.91 11.56
C ALA A 195 2.64 19.42 11.76
N THR A 196 2.34 18.24 11.26
CA THR A 196 1.11 17.50 11.55
C THR A 196 1.47 16.20 12.25
N HIS A 197 0.65 15.81 13.21
CA HIS A 197 0.84 14.55 13.92
C HIS A 197 -0.44 13.73 13.83
N TYR A 198 -0.36 12.44 13.81
CA TYR A 198 -1.51 11.56 13.97
C TYR A 198 -1.24 10.38 14.90
N ASP A 199 -2.30 9.93 15.58
CA ASP A 199 -2.33 8.73 16.38
C ASP A 199 -3.06 7.63 15.61
N LEU A 200 -2.36 6.51 15.38
CA LEU A 200 -2.88 5.41 14.54
C LEU A 200 -4.21 4.84 15.06
N VAL A 201 -4.40 4.81 16.37
CA VAL A 201 -5.58 4.18 16.99
C VAL A 201 -6.70 5.19 17.20
N GLN A 202 -6.37 6.41 17.61
CA GLN A 202 -7.34 7.41 18.05
C GLN A 202 -7.86 8.29 16.92
N ASP A 203 -7.03 8.57 15.90
CA ASP A 203 -7.43 9.45 14.80
C ASP A 203 -8.41 8.77 13.86
N ILE A 204 -9.24 9.61 13.20
CA ILE A 204 -10.17 9.18 12.16
C ILE A 204 -9.36 8.78 10.92
N ASP A 205 -9.57 7.55 10.43
CA ASP A 205 -8.79 6.97 9.34
C ASP A 205 -8.85 7.81 8.05
N GLY A 206 -10.01 8.40 7.71
CA GLY A 206 -10.16 9.27 6.56
C GLY A 206 -9.27 10.51 6.64
N VAL A 207 -9.30 11.21 7.78
CA VAL A 207 -8.47 12.42 8.01
C VAL A 207 -6.99 12.10 7.94
N ARG A 208 -6.58 10.95 8.49
CA ARG A 208 -5.21 10.47 8.40
C ARG A 208 -4.80 10.21 6.95
N GLN A 209 -5.63 9.49 6.18
CA GLN A 209 -5.35 9.17 4.78
C GLN A 209 -5.24 10.44 3.93
N GLU A 210 -6.12 11.41 4.09
CA GLU A 210 -6.07 12.70 3.41
C GLU A 210 -4.74 13.44 3.68
N ARG A 211 -4.25 13.42 4.92
CA ARG A 211 -2.94 13.99 5.28
C ARG A 211 -1.78 13.25 4.62
N GLN A 212 -1.82 11.91 4.58
CA GLN A 212 -0.80 11.10 3.90
C GLN A 212 -0.75 11.42 2.40
N ILE A 213 -1.92 11.51 1.75
CA ILE A 213 -2.05 11.90 0.34
C ILE A 213 -1.45 13.29 0.10
N TYR A 214 -1.88 14.26 0.90
CA TYR A 214 -1.41 15.64 0.81
C TYR A 214 0.11 15.72 0.89
N GLN A 215 0.71 15.10 1.89
CA GLN A 215 2.16 15.13 2.09
C GLN A 215 2.91 14.45 0.96
N SER A 216 2.39 13.35 0.46
CA SER A 216 2.98 12.61 -0.64
C SER A 216 2.99 13.43 -1.94
N LEU A 217 1.89 14.11 -2.23
CA LEU A 217 1.79 14.99 -3.41
C LEU A 217 2.57 16.30 -3.24
N CYS A 218 2.82 16.77 -2.01
CA CYS A 218 3.73 17.89 -1.75
C CYS A 218 5.19 17.60 -2.16
N LEU A 219 5.58 16.33 -2.28
CA LEU A 219 6.91 15.95 -2.76
C LEU A 219 7.07 16.13 -4.27
N MET A 220 5.96 16.33 -5.01
CA MET A 220 6.00 16.45 -6.47
C MET A 220 6.56 17.81 -6.90
N ASN A 221 7.58 17.79 -7.77
CA ASN A 221 8.23 18.98 -8.27
C ASN A 221 7.30 19.80 -9.18
N ASN A 222 7.52 21.12 -9.23
CA ASN A 222 6.79 21.99 -10.14
C ASN A 222 5.26 21.98 -9.96
N SER A 223 4.78 21.70 -8.76
CA SER A 223 3.36 21.68 -8.43
C SER A 223 3.07 22.41 -7.11
N LYS A 224 1.82 22.81 -6.93
CA LYS A 224 1.28 23.29 -5.65
C LYS A 224 0.17 22.36 -5.21
N THR A 225 0.31 21.76 -4.06
CA THR A 225 -0.69 20.87 -3.46
C THR A 225 -1.41 21.57 -2.31
N ILE A 226 -2.73 21.38 -2.24
CA ILE A 226 -3.62 22.01 -1.29
C ILE A 226 -4.52 20.94 -0.70
N ILE A 227 -4.62 20.93 0.62
CA ILE A 227 -5.55 20.05 1.35
C ILE A 227 -6.87 20.80 1.56
N SER A 228 -7.99 20.12 1.37
CA SER A 228 -9.34 20.64 1.60
C SER A 228 -9.58 22.05 1.01
N PRO A 229 -9.25 22.30 -0.28
CA PRO A 229 -9.60 23.55 -0.92
C PRO A 229 -11.12 23.74 -0.91
N PHE A 230 -11.60 24.97 -0.77
CA PHE A 230 -13.03 25.21 -0.76
C PHE A 230 -13.48 26.17 -1.86
N VAL A 231 -14.77 26.12 -2.15
CA VAL A 231 -15.44 26.98 -3.12
C VAL A 231 -16.67 27.60 -2.48
N THR A 232 -17.01 28.82 -2.94
CA THR A 232 -18.27 29.48 -2.56
C THR A 232 -19.25 29.35 -3.70
N ILE A 233 -20.37 28.65 -3.48
CA ILE A 233 -21.44 28.54 -4.45
C ILE A 233 -22.69 29.20 -3.89
N GLY A 234 -23.04 30.34 -4.48
CA GLY A 234 -24.06 31.22 -3.92
C GLY A 234 -23.58 31.81 -2.57
N LYS A 235 -24.27 31.45 -1.47
CA LYS A 235 -23.94 31.90 -0.10
C LYS A 235 -23.31 30.78 0.75
N LYS A 236 -23.02 29.62 0.17
CA LYS A 236 -22.52 28.46 0.90
C LYS A 236 -21.08 28.17 0.52
N GLU A 237 -20.23 28.08 1.54
CA GLU A 237 -18.89 27.50 1.41
C GLU A 237 -18.97 25.99 1.53
N ARG A 238 -18.21 25.29 0.71
CA ARG A 238 -18.06 23.84 0.76
C ARG A 238 -16.69 23.44 0.27
N GLU A 239 -16.20 22.36 0.80
CA GLU A 239 -15.02 21.69 0.30
C GLU A 239 -15.19 21.31 -1.17
N LEU A 240 -14.16 21.56 -1.97
CA LEU A 240 -14.15 21.21 -3.39
C LEU A 240 -13.76 19.73 -3.59
N THR A 241 -12.66 19.32 -2.93
CA THR A 241 -12.08 17.97 -2.96
C THR A 241 -11.15 17.80 -1.77
N ASP A 242 -10.82 16.57 -1.38
CA ASP A 242 -9.95 16.32 -0.23
C ASP A 242 -8.53 16.86 -0.47
N VAL A 243 -7.95 16.62 -1.67
CA VAL A 243 -6.64 17.16 -2.06
C VAL A 243 -6.66 17.62 -3.52
N LEU A 244 -6.11 18.81 -3.78
CA LEU A 244 -5.95 19.37 -5.13
C LEU A 244 -4.48 19.70 -5.38
N THR A 245 -3.91 19.16 -6.46
CA THR A 245 -2.58 19.53 -6.94
C THR A 245 -2.68 20.26 -8.26
N ILE A 246 -2.01 21.42 -8.35
CA ILE A 246 -1.97 22.29 -9.53
C ILE A 246 -0.54 22.27 -10.04
N THR A 247 -0.34 21.87 -11.30
CA THR A 247 0.97 21.86 -11.93
C THR A 247 1.25 23.21 -12.62
N LYS A 248 2.51 23.49 -12.92
CA LYS A 248 2.89 24.70 -13.68
C LYS A 248 2.25 24.75 -15.07
N ASP A 249 2.01 23.58 -15.68
CA ASP A 249 1.42 23.48 -17.03
C ASP A 249 -0.12 23.43 -16.98
N HIS A 250 -0.71 23.93 -15.91
CA HIS A 250 -2.17 24.00 -15.73
C HIS A 250 -2.88 22.63 -15.79
N LYS A 251 -2.21 21.54 -15.40
CA LYS A 251 -2.85 20.26 -15.14
C LYS A 251 -3.32 20.24 -13.70
N LEU A 252 -4.52 19.73 -13.48
CA LEU A 252 -5.15 19.63 -12.16
C LEU A 252 -5.29 18.15 -11.78
N ILE A 253 -4.78 17.80 -10.62
CA ILE A 253 -4.94 16.46 -10.04
C ILE A 253 -5.82 16.62 -8.80
N ALA A 254 -7.07 16.13 -8.88
CA ALA A 254 -8.00 16.12 -7.75
C ALA A 254 -8.07 14.72 -7.15
N VAL A 255 -7.97 14.61 -5.84
CA VAL A 255 -8.02 13.33 -5.13
C VAL A 255 -9.19 13.31 -4.16
N GLU A 256 -9.99 12.27 -4.24
CA GLU A 256 -11.03 11.90 -3.28
C GLU A 256 -10.59 10.68 -2.50
N SER A 257 -10.37 10.83 -1.22
CA SER A 257 -10.00 9.77 -0.28
C SER A 257 -11.23 8.98 0.13
N LYS A 258 -11.15 7.65 0.04
CA LYS A 258 -12.26 6.75 0.37
C LYS A 258 -11.76 5.62 1.28
N CYS A 259 -11.39 6.01 2.49
CA CYS A 259 -10.93 5.11 3.53
C CYS A 259 -12.10 4.41 4.23
N LEU A 260 -11.94 3.13 4.51
CA LEU A 260 -12.84 2.40 5.40
C LEU A 260 -12.34 2.53 6.84
N GLN A 261 -13.27 2.89 7.74
CA GLN A 261 -12.95 2.93 9.17
C GLN A 261 -12.54 1.54 9.66
N VAL A 262 -11.37 1.46 10.27
CA VAL A 262 -10.88 0.24 10.94
C VAL A 262 -11.17 0.35 12.44
N ASP A 263 -12.05 -0.51 12.90
CA ASP A 263 -12.43 -0.68 14.31
C ASP A 263 -12.44 -2.18 14.64
N SER A 264 -12.66 -2.53 15.90
CA SER A 264 -12.75 -3.91 16.35
C SER A 264 -13.82 -4.73 15.63
N ASP A 265 -14.89 -4.08 15.17
CA ASP A 265 -15.98 -4.73 14.43
C ASP A 265 -15.63 -4.92 12.95
N ALA A 266 -14.75 -4.08 12.39
CA ALA A 266 -14.31 -4.19 11.01
C ALA A 266 -13.62 -5.54 10.73
N ILE A 267 -12.84 -6.06 11.70
CA ILE A 267 -12.16 -7.36 11.62
C ILE A 267 -13.15 -8.51 11.38
N ASN A 268 -14.37 -8.39 11.92
CA ASN A 268 -15.42 -9.41 11.83
C ASN A 268 -16.35 -9.24 10.62
N LYS A 269 -16.24 -8.17 9.83
CA LYS A 269 -17.07 -7.98 8.63
C LYS A 269 -16.75 -9.05 7.60
N SER A 270 -17.78 -9.54 6.90
CA SER A 270 -17.56 -10.46 5.78
C SER A 270 -16.84 -9.76 4.62
N TYR A 271 -16.10 -10.53 3.85
CA TYR A 271 -15.40 -10.06 2.65
C TYR A 271 -16.34 -9.31 1.69
N ASP A 272 -17.51 -9.91 1.37
CA ASP A 272 -18.48 -9.34 0.44
C ASP A 272 -19.02 -7.98 0.91
N ARG A 273 -19.27 -7.82 2.21
CA ARG A 273 -19.69 -6.53 2.77
C ARG A 273 -18.60 -5.47 2.62
N THR A 274 -17.35 -5.85 2.85
CA THR A 274 -16.21 -4.94 2.69
C THR A 274 -16.03 -4.54 1.22
N ALA A 275 -16.03 -5.52 0.30
CA ALA A 275 -15.94 -5.28 -1.14
C ALA A 275 -17.09 -4.38 -1.65
N THR A 276 -18.34 -4.68 -1.26
CA THR A 276 -19.51 -3.85 -1.61
C THR A 276 -19.37 -2.42 -1.09
N SER A 277 -18.84 -2.24 0.13
CA SER A 277 -18.62 -0.92 0.70
C SER A 277 -17.58 -0.13 -0.09
N ILE A 278 -16.45 -0.75 -0.47
CA ILE A 278 -15.40 -0.13 -1.29
C ILE A 278 -16.00 0.32 -2.63
N ILE A 279 -16.75 -0.54 -3.34
CA ILE A 279 -17.40 -0.22 -4.61
C ILE A 279 -18.34 0.99 -4.47
N LYS A 280 -19.17 1.01 -3.41
CA LYS A 280 -20.07 2.14 -3.12
C LYS A 280 -19.28 3.44 -2.91
N HIS A 281 -18.19 3.38 -2.18
CA HIS A 281 -17.33 4.53 -1.92
C HIS A 281 -16.62 5.00 -3.20
N CYS A 282 -16.17 4.08 -4.06
CA CYS A 282 -15.61 4.42 -5.37
C CYS A 282 -16.63 5.16 -6.25
N LYS A 283 -17.86 4.65 -6.36
CA LYS A 283 -18.95 5.33 -7.11
C LYS A 283 -19.19 6.74 -6.59
N LYS A 284 -19.26 6.91 -5.25
CA LYS A 284 -19.41 8.23 -4.63
C LYS A 284 -18.23 9.14 -4.97
N GLY A 285 -16.98 8.64 -4.87
CA GLY A 285 -15.77 9.41 -5.19
C GLY A 285 -15.73 9.86 -6.65
N LEU A 286 -16.08 8.98 -7.60
CA LEU A 286 -16.16 9.34 -9.02
C LEU A 286 -17.20 10.43 -9.27
N GLY A 287 -18.37 10.34 -8.64
CA GLY A 287 -19.40 11.39 -8.73
C GLY A 287 -18.96 12.72 -8.10
N GLN A 288 -18.19 12.69 -7.01
CA GLN A 288 -17.59 13.88 -6.41
C GLN A 288 -16.57 14.53 -7.38
N LEU A 289 -15.67 13.73 -7.97
CA LEU A 289 -14.69 14.22 -8.96
C LEU A 289 -15.36 14.82 -10.20
N GLU A 290 -16.47 14.26 -10.66
CA GLU A 290 -17.30 14.88 -11.72
C GLU A 290 -17.82 16.26 -11.27
N GLY A 291 -18.30 16.36 -10.04
CA GLY A 291 -18.75 17.62 -9.44
C GLY A 291 -17.61 18.65 -9.34
N VAL A 292 -16.42 18.22 -8.95
CA VAL A 292 -15.19 19.05 -8.93
C VAL A 292 -14.90 19.60 -10.32
N PHE A 293 -14.81 18.73 -11.32
CA PHE A 293 -14.57 19.12 -12.72
C PHE A 293 -15.59 20.15 -13.21
N LYS A 294 -16.89 19.89 -13.02
CA LYS A 294 -17.97 20.81 -13.42
C LYS A 294 -17.86 22.16 -12.72
N THR A 295 -17.50 22.17 -11.44
CA THR A 295 -17.33 23.40 -10.65
C THR A 295 -16.18 24.25 -11.19
N LEU A 296 -15.03 23.61 -11.48
CA LEU A 296 -13.87 24.28 -12.05
C LEU A 296 -14.12 24.82 -13.47
N LYS A 297 -14.82 24.04 -14.33
CA LYS A 297 -15.19 24.48 -15.69
C LYS A 297 -16.15 25.66 -15.70
N ARG A 298 -17.01 25.81 -14.68
CA ARG A 298 -17.85 27.02 -14.53
C ARG A 298 -17.03 28.25 -14.11
N GLY A 299 -15.76 28.07 -13.72
CA GLY A 299 -14.89 29.17 -13.28
C GLY A 299 -15.21 29.67 -11.87
N GLU A 300 -15.77 28.82 -11.02
CA GLU A 300 -15.97 29.14 -9.62
C GLU A 300 -14.63 29.43 -8.93
N LYS A 301 -14.63 30.37 -8.00
CA LYS A 301 -13.42 30.75 -7.25
C LYS A 301 -13.08 29.66 -6.27
N VAL A 302 -11.84 29.17 -6.35
CA VAL A 302 -11.29 28.19 -5.41
C VAL A 302 -10.42 28.93 -4.39
N TYR A 303 -10.49 28.54 -3.13
CA TYR A 303 -9.79 29.17 -2.03
C TYR A 303 -8.87 28.16 -1.31
N ASP A 304 -7.71 28.66 -0.92
CA ASP A 304 -6.75 28.02 -0.04
C ASP A 304 -6.56 28.95 1.18
N ASN A 305 -7.11 28.59 2.35
CA ASN A 305 -7.02 29.39 3.56
C ASN A 305 -7.32 30.91 3.31
N ASN A 306 -8.48 31.21 2.74
CA ASN A 306 -8.95 32.55 2.36
C ASN A 306 -8.18 33.24 1.22
N LYS A 307 -7.21 32.59 0.58
CA LYS A 307 -6.53 33.08 -0.62
C LYS A 307 -7.17 32.48 -1.87
N ILE A 308 -7.58 33.35 -2.79
CA ILE A 308 -8.10 32.91 -4.08
C ILE A 308 -6.99 32.27 -4.91
N LEU A 309 -7.25 31.09 -5.42
CA LEU A 309 -6.38 30.43 -6.36
C LEU A 309 -6.71 30.89 -7.77
N ILE A 310 -5.70 31.30 -8.50
CA ILE A 310 -5.84 31.65 -9.92
C ILE A 310 -5.68 30.35 -10.72
N LEU A 311 -6.78 29.83 -11.24
CA LEU A 311 -6.80 28.65 -12.09
C LEU A 311 -7.05 29.06 -13.54
N ASN A 312 -6.31 28.47 -14.46
CA ASN A 312 -6.61 28.59 -15.89
C ASN A 312 -7.91 27.84 -16.17
N ARG A 313 -8.75 28.34 -17.08
CA ARG A 313 -9.96 27.65 -17.53
C ARG A 313 -9.65 26.52 -18.51
N ASP A 314 -8.54 26.62 -19.22
CA ASP A 314 -8.03 25.57 -20.11
C ASP A 314 -7.05 24.69 -19.30
N PHE A 315 -7.60 23.71 -18.63
CA PHE A 315 -6.83 22.74 -17.83
C PHE A 315 -7.11 21.31 -18.28
N LEU A 316 -6.13 20.45 -18.11
CA LEU A 316 -6.31 18.99 -18.15
C LEU A 316 -6.63 18.50 -16.75
N PHE A 317 -7.63 17.63 -16.64
CA PHE A 317 -8.11 17.15 -15.36
C PHE A 317 -7.81 15.66 -15.16
N TYR A 318 -7.15 15.36 -14.07
CA TYR A 318 -6.85 14.03 -13.59
C TYR A 318 -7.54 13.85 -12.25
N GLY A 319 -8.48 12.91 -12.18
CA GLY A 319 -9.17 12.57 -10.94
C GLY A 319 -8.69 11.24 -10.38
N ILE A 320 -8.46 11.19 -9.08
CA ILE A 320 -8.06 9.99 -8.36
C ILE A 320 -9.07 9.72 -7.26
N VAL A 321 -9.72 8.57 -7.30
CA VAL A 321 -10.38 7.99 -6.13
C VAL A 321 -9.35 7.10 -5.45
N LEU A 322 -8.94 7.47 -4.24
CA LEU A 322 -7.96 6.73 -3.48
C LEU A 322 -8.64 5.82 -2.46
N ILE A 323 -8.30 4.55 -2.48
CA ILE A 323 -8.80 3.52 -1.57
C ILE A 323 -7.65 2.93 -0.75
N ASP A 324 -7.96 2.23 0.34
CA ASP A 324 -6.92 1.56 1.14
C ASP A 324 -6.30 0.40 0.36
N GLU A 325 -7.14 -0.51 -0.14
CA GLU A 325 -6.72 -1.69 -0.88
C GLU A 325 -7.80 -2.17 -1.85
N TYR A 326 -7.39 -2.97 -2.82
CA TYR A 326 -8.33 -3.63 -3.72
C TYR A 326 -8.90 -4.90 -3.08
N ARG A 327 -10.18 -5.16 -3.35
CA ARG A 327 -10.86 -6.42 -3.04
C ARG A 327 -11.43 -6.98 -4.33
N HIS A 328 -11.27 -8.27 -4.55
CA HIS A 328 -11.87 -8.91 -5.71
C HIS A 328 -13.39 -8.75 -5.69
N SER A 329 -13.98 -8.30 -6.78
CA SER A 329 -15.43 -8.14 -6.94
C SER A 329 -15.79 -8.06 -8.41
N GLU A 330 -16.85 -8.74 -8.82
CA GLU A 330 -17.41 -8.61 -10.17
C GLU A 330 -17.94 -7.19 -10.46
N SER A 331 -18.30 -6.45 -9.40
CA SER A 331 -18.81 -5.08 -9.53
C SER A 331 -17.76 -4.05 -9.95
N TRP A 332 -16.49 -4.42 -10.11
CA TRP A 332 -15.48 -3.50 -10.66
C TRP A 332 -15.77 -3.12 -12.11
N SER A 333 -16.45 -3.96 -12.88
CA SER A 333 -16.92 -3.63 -14.24
C SER A 333 -17.85 -2.40 -14.25
N GLU A 334 -18.68 -2.22 -13.21
CA GLU A 334 -19.54 -1.03 -13.09
C GLU A 334 -18.73 0.25 -12.86
N ILE A 335 -17.63 0.17 -12.10
CA ILE A 335 -16.72 1.28 -11.88
C ILE A 335 -16.00 1.66 -13.18
N ILE A 336 -15.53 0.67 -13.94
CA ILE A 336 -14.88 0.90 -15.24
C ILE A 336 -15.85 1.54 -16.23
N ASN A 337 -17.10 1.05 -16.31
CA ASN A 337 -18.14 1.64 -17.14
C ASN A 337 -18.44 3.10 -16.75
N LEU A 338 -18.45 3.41 -15.46
CA LEU A 338 -18.64 4.79 -14.99
C LEU A 338 -17.45 5.68 -15.39
N ILE A 339 -16.21 5.19 -15.26
CA ILE A 339 -15.01 5.90 -15.72
C ILE A 339 -15.09 6.19 -17.22
N LEU A 340 -15.49 5.19 -18.04
CA LEU A 340 -15.66 5.34 -19.48
C LEU A 340 -16.74 6.39 -19.82
N MET A 341 -17.89 6.31 -19.18
CA MET A 341 -18.98 7.27 -19.36
C MET A 341 -18.53 8.71 -19.05
N LEU A 342 -17.82 8.90 -17.93
CA LEU A 342 -17.33 10.23 -17.53
C LEU A 342 -16.24 10.75 -18.47
N ARG A 343 -15.37 9.88 -19.01
CA ARG A 343 -14.45 10.24 -20.08
C ARG A 343 -15.19 10.73 -21.32
N ASP A 344 -16.14 9.95 -21.80
CA ASP A 344 -16.85 10.23 -23.05
C ASP A 344 -17.69 11.51 -22.93
N THR A 345 -18.22 11.80 -21.74
CA THR A 345 -19.02 13.00 -21.48
C THR A 345 -18.18 14.25 -21.26
N HIS A 346 -17.02 14.13 -20.60
CA HIS A 346 -16.26 15.27 -20.09
C HIS A 346 -14.81 15.34 -20.54
N GLY A 347 -14.26 14.30 -21.17
CA GLY A 347 -12.84 14.23 -21.56
C GLY A 347 -11.87 14.14 -20.39
N ILE A 348 -12.31 13.62 -19.23
CA ILE A 348 -11.51 13.57 -18.01
C ILE A 348 -10.83 12.21 -17.82
N CYS A 349 -9.60 12.22 -17.29
CA CYS A 349 -8.85 11.02 -16.93
C CYS A 349 -9.12 10.68 -15.45
N LEU A 350 -9.74 9.54 -15.20
CA LEU A 350 -10.09 9.10 -13.84
C LEU A 350 -9.39 7.79 -13.51
N ASN A 351 -8.86 7.70 -12.30
CA ASN A 351 -8.22 6.51 -11.78
C ASN A 351 -8.81 6.12 -10.42
N VAL A 352 -8.92 4.83 -10.16
CA VAL A 352 -9.10 4.29 -8.81
C VAL A 352 -7.78 3.62 -8.44
N ILE A 353 -7.14 4.06 -7.34
CA ILE A 353 -5.78 3.65 -6.97
C ILE A 353 -5.74 3.37 -5.47
N SER A 354 -5.01 2.33 -5.04
CA SER A 354 -4.72 2.14 -3.62
C SER A 354 -3.63 3.10 -3.15
N LEU A 355 -3.61 3.39 -1.84
CA LEU A 355 -2.58 4.26 -1.27
C LEU A 355 -1.17 3.69 -1.50
N SER A 356 -0.97 2.39 -1.31
CA SER A 356 0.31 1.72 -1.54
C SER A 356 0.78 1.86 -2.99
N GLU A 357 -0.13 1.70 -3.96
CA GLU A 357 0.20 1.86 -5.38
C GLU A 357 0.52 3.31 -5.74
N MET A 358 -0.25 4.28 -5.23
CA MET A 358 0.04 5.70 -5.45
C MET A 358 1.42 6.08 -4.90
N MET A 359 1.76 5.63 -3.68
CA MET A 359 3.07 5.86 -3.08
C MET A 359 4.20 5.24 -3.90
N TYR A 360 3.98 4.03 -4.40
CA TYR A 360 4.95 3.35 -5.25
C TYR A 360 5.21 4.11 -6.56
N ILE A 361 4.16 4.58 -7.24
CA ILE A 361 4.29 5.38 -8.47
C ILE A 361 5.05 6.69 -8.18
N ILE A 362 4.71 7.42 -7.10
CA ILE A 362 5.42 8.65 -6.73
C ILE A 362 6.92 8.41 -6.56
N LYS A 363 7.31 7.32 -5.89
CA LYS A 363 8.72 6.95 -5.72
C LYS A 363 9.41 6.62 -7.04
N LEU A 364 8.77 5.83 -7.89
CA LEU A 364 9.32 5.50 -9.21
C LEU A 364 9.52 6.75 -10.06
N CYS A 365 8.60 7.69 -9.99
CA CYS A 365 8.69 8.97 -10.70
C CYS A 365 9.75 9.93 -10.10
N LYS A 366 10.37 9.59 -8.95
CA LYS A 366 11.37 10.44 -8.27
C LYS A 366 10.92 11.89 -8.12
N SER A 367 9.66 12.08 -7.74
CA SER A 367 9.01 13.40 -7.61
C SER A 367 8.83 14.18 -8.93
N ASP A 368 9.04 13.56 -10.08
CA ASP A 368 8.76 14.19 -11.38
C ASP A 368 7.26 14.17 -11.66
N THR A 369 6.66 15.35 -11.72
CA THR A 369 5.21 15.54 -11.92
C THR A 369 4.74 15.08 -13.29
N GLU A 370 5.55 15.26 -14.35
CA GLU A 370 5.18 14.83 -15.70
C GLU A 370 5.18 13.29 -15.80
N LEU A 371 6.19 12.64 -15.22
CA LEU A 371 6.21 11.16 -15.14
C LEU A 371 5.04 10.63 -14.32
N PHE A 372 4.67 11.29 -13.25
CA PHE A 372 3.50 10.91 -12.45
C PHE A 372 2.21 11.00 -13.27
N ILE A 373 2.01 12.10 -14.01
CA ILE A 373 0.83 12.28 -14.88
C ILE A 373 0.81 11.23 -15.99
N LYS A 374 1.95 10.97 -16.65
CA LYS A 374 2.06 9.91 -17.66
C LYS A 374 1.74 8.53 -17.07
N SER A 375 2.12 8.28 -15.81
CA SER A 375 1.79 7.05 -15.11
C SER A 375 0.28 6.92 -14.86
N LEU A 376 -0.41 8.01 -14.52
CA LEU A 376 -1.87 8.04 -14.39
C LEU A 376 -2.56 7.75 -15.72
N ASP A 377 -2.07 8.33 -16.82
CA ASP A 377 -2.55 8.08 -18.18
C ASP A 377 -2.36 6.61 -18.58
N TYR A 378 -1.18 6.06 -18.31
CA TYR A 378 -0.87 4.66 -18.60
C TYR A 378 -1.80 3.71 -17.82
N ARG A 379 -1.98 3.93 -16.52
CA ARG A 379 -2.92 3.16 -15.71
C ARG A 379 -4.33 3.22 -16.26
N TYR A 380 -4.79 4.41 -16.57
CA TYR A 380 -6.11 4.65 -17.14
C TYR A 380 -6.31 3.84 -18.45
N ARG A 381 -5.38 3.94 -19.40
CA ARG A 381 -5.43 3.20 -20.67
C ARG A 381 -5.37 1.69 -20.44
N THR A 382 -4.54 1.24 -19.49
CA THR A 382 -4.43 -0.18 -19.15
C THR A 382 -5.72 -0.69 -18.52
N CYS A 383 -6.32 0.06 -17.58
CA CYS A 383 -7.61 -0.27 -16.97
C CYS A 383 -8.69 -0.52 -18.04
N ILE A 384 -8.79 0.37 -19.02
CA ILE A 384 -9.77 0.24 -20.10
C ILE A 384 -9.48 -0.98 -20.98
N ARG A 385 -8.20 -1.19 -21.33
CA ARG A 385 -7.80 -2.28 -22.21
C ARG A 385 -7.98 -3.66 -21.58
N THR A 386 -7.67 -3.79 -20.30
CA THR A 386 -7.68 -5.07 -19.57
C THR A 386 -8.97 -5.32 -18.80
N ASN A 387 -9.88 -4.32 -18.75
CA ASN A 387 -11.10 -4.36 -17.95
C ASN A 387 -10.85 -4.69 -16.47
N THR A 388 -9.74 -4.18 -15.91
CA THR A 388 -9.38 -4.36 -14.49
C THR A 388 -8.94 -3.04 -13.87
N ILE A 389 -9.24 -2.86 -12.60
CA ILE A 389 -8.81 -1.71 -11.79
C ILE A 389 -7.53 -2.02 -11.02
N ASP A 390 -7.35 -3.27 -10.60
CA ASP A 390 -6.16 -3.72 -9.90
C ASP A 390 -4.99 -3.82 -10.89
N ILE A 391 -4.35 -2.68 -11.12
CA ILE A 391 -3.20 -2.54 -12.00
C ILE A 391 -1.99 -2.23 -11.12
N GLN A 392 -1.02 -3.13 -11.13
CA GLN A 392 0.26 -2.91 -10.48
C GLN A 392 1.25 -2.29 -11.47
N PHE A 393 1.73 -1.10 -11.15
CA PHE A 393 2.71 -0.39 -11.97
C PHE A 393 4.10 -1.04 -11.82
N LYS A 394 4.73 -1.40 -12.93
CA LYS A 394 6.08 -2.00 -12.92
C LYS A 394 7.12 -0.95 -13.32
N ASN A 395 8.33 -1.08 -12.80
CA ASN A 395 9.42 -0.15 -13.15
C ASN A 395 9.71 -0.12 -14.67
N SER A 396 9.55 -1.27 -15.36
CA SER A 396 9.67 -1.36 -16.82
C SER A 396 8.65 -0.48 -17.58
N ALA A 397 7.51 -0.16 -16.97
CA ALA A 397 6.52 0.71 -17.59
C ALA A 397 7.03 2.16 -17.76
N LEU A 398 8.00 2.60 -16.94
CA LEU A 398 8.63 3.93 -17.11
C LEU A 398 9.48 4.04 -18.38
N SER A 399 9.97 2.92 -18.92
CA SER A 399 10.73 2.93 -20.19
C SER A 399 9.84 3.10 -21.43
N GLU A 400 8.51 3.03 -21.26
CA GLU A 400 7.54 3.26 -22.32
C GLU A 400 7.20 4.76 -22.52
N PHE A 401 7.75 5.64 -21.66
CA PHE A 401 7.54 7.10 -21.70
C PHE A 401 8.74 7.85 -22.24
#